data_b840384f12a60ab968204f88d50578ff
#
_entry.id   b840384f12a60ab968204f88d50578ff
#
_cell.length_a   1.000
_cell.length_b   1.000
_cell.length_c   1.000
_cell.angle_alpha   90.00
_cell.angle_beta   90.00
_cell.angle_gamma   90.00
#
_symmetry.space_group_name_H-M   'P 1'
#
loop_
_entity.id
_entity.type
_entity.pdbx_description
1 polymer ?
#
loop_
_entity_poly.entity_id
_entity_poly.type
_entity_poly.pdbx_seq_one_letter_code
_entity_poly.pdbx_strand_id
1 'polypeptide(L)'
;LRYCEPMPLTDEGYPIYVLKTVGADATCIFLRENQCSIYAARPRTCRLYPFSVGPGERGRDFEYCLCFDDNQQHHFNSRKVLVKDWLYHNFPKEDKEFLKQQYLVIPEIGRLMHRMPEEMRQAAVFKILFYHYYHFELDQPFLPQYDQNNRSLLNELRKLAPSE
;
A
#
# COMPACT_ATOMS: atom_id res chain seq x y z
N LEU A 1 -8.90 -15.07 -2.19
CA LEU A 1 -7.85 -14.63 -3.12
C LEU A 1 -6.76 -15.70 -3.24
N ARG A 2 -6.28 -15.95 -4.47
CA ARG A 2 -5.33 -17.04 -4.70
C ARG A 2 -3.92 -16.72 -4.15
N TYR A 3 -3.45 -15.51 -4.36
CA TYR A 3 -2.06 -15.11 -4.09
C TYR A 3 -1.90 -14.07 -2.99
N CYS A 4 -2.99 -13.47 -2.56
CA CYS A 4 -3.01 -12.45 -1.51
C CYS A 4 -3.97 -12.83 -0.41
N GLU A 5 -3.77 -12.23 0.75
CA GLU A 5 -4.70 -12.29 1.88
C GLU A 5 -4.93 -10.89 2.45
N PRO A 6 -6.14 -10.60 2.93
CA PRO A 6 -6.41 -9.32 3.58
C PRO A 6 -5.79 -9.30 4.97
N MET A 7 -5.28 -8.14 5.36
CA MET A 7 -4.74 -7.88 6.69
C MET A 7 -5.15 -6.46 7.13
N PRO A 8 -5.52 -6.24 8.40
CA PRO A 8 -5.73 -4.89 8.91
C PRO A 8 -4.37 -4.17 9.03
N LEU A 9 -4.29 -2.95 8.54
CA LEU A 9 -3.12 -2.08 8.67
C LEU A 9 -3.17 -1.25 9.96
N THR A 10 -4.37 -0.90 10.44
CA THR A 10 -4.60 -0.08 11.63
C THR A 10 -5.54 -0.80 12.59
N ASP A 11 -5.57 -0.35 13.85
CA ASP A 11 -6.46 -0.88 14.88
C ASP A 11 -7.94 -0.69 14.53
N GLU A 12 -8.28 0.33 13.75
CA GLU A 12 -9.63 0.55 13.23
C GLU A 12 -10.00 -0.38 12.08
N GLY A 13 -9.05 -1.22 11.61
CA GLY A 13 -9.30 -2.25 10.61
C GLY A 13 -9.15 -1.80 9.15
N TYR A 14 -8.36 -0.72 8.87
CA TYR A 14 -8.07 -0.36 7.47
C TYR A 14 -7.47 -1.56 6.72
N PRO A 15 -8.12 -2.07 5.66
CA PRO A 15 -7.69 -3.31 5.01
C PRO A 15 -6.57 -3.06 3.99
N ILE A 16 -5.56 -3.93 3.99
CA ILE A 16 -4.57 -4.05 2.93
C ILE A 16 -4.52 -5.50 2.44
N TYR A 17 -4.04 -5.70 1.21
CA TYR A 17 -3.68 -7.02 0.72
C TYR A 17 -2.19 -7.23 0.79
N VAL A 18 -1.77 -8.33 1.41
CA VAL A 18 -0.39 -8.78 1.45
C VAL A 18 -0.22 -10.02 0.59
N LEU A 19 0.95 -10.20 -0.02
CA LEU A 19 1.27 -11.42 -0.75
C LEU A 19 1.42 -12.57 0.24
N LYS A 20 0.85 -13.72 -0.12
CA LYS A 20 1.02 -14.94 0.67
C LYS A 20 2.46 -15.39 0.67
N THR A 21 2.85 -16.01 1.76
CA THR A 21 4.12 -16.68 1.93
C THR A 21 3.92 -18.18 2.13
N VAL A 22 4.96 -18.96 1.90
CA VAL A 22 4.94 -20.42 2.04
C VAL A 22 6.14 -20.89 2.89
N GLY A 23 5.95 -21.99 3.62
CA GLY A 23 6.99 -22.58 4.47
C GLY A 23 7.24 -21.80 5.75
N ALA A 24 8.13 -22.37 6.59
CA ALA A 24 8.52 -21.78 7.87
C ALA A 24 9.33 -20.49 7.72
N ASP A 25 10.03 -20.34 6.58
CA ASP A 25 10.87 -19.17 6.27
C ASP A 25 10.07 -17.99 5.67
N ALA A 26 8.74 -18.09 5.67
CA ALA A 26 7.85 -17.07 5.08
C ALA A 26 8.27 -16.65 3.65
N THR A 27 8.69 -17.63 2.83
CA THR A 27 9.11 -17.38 1.45
C THR A 27 7.97 -16.88 0.59
N CYS A 28 8.22 -15.86 -0.23
CA CYS A 28 7.22 -15.31 -1.14
C CYS A 28 6.66 -16.38 -2.10
N ILE A 29 5.31 -16.44 -2.23
CA ILE A 29 4.63 -17.42 -3.09
C ILE A 29 5.06 -17.35 -4.57
N PHE A 30 5.63 -16.25 -5.03
CA PHE A 30 6.15 -16.06 -6.38
C PHE A 30 7.66 -16.35 -6.53
N LEU A 31 8.35 -16.73 -5.44
CA LEU A 31 9.76 -17.10 -5.53
C LEU A 31 9.88 -18.53 -6.08
N ARG A 32 10.66 -18.72 -7.15
CA ARG A 32 10.98 -20.00 -7.77
C ARG A 32 12.47 -20.02 -8.08
N GLU A 33 13.17 -21.06 -7.64
CA GLU A 33 14.61 -21.21 -7.90
C GLU A 33 15.42 -19.92 -7.63
N ASN A 34 15.15 -19.27 -6.50
CA ASN A 34 15.71 -17.98 -6.08
C ASN A 34 15.43 -16.80 -7.03
N GLN A 35 14.43 -16.91 -7.91
CA GLN A 35 14.02 -15.84 -8.81
C GLN A 35 12.54 -15.52 -8.65
N CYS A 36 12.17 -14.25 -8.83
CA CYS A 36 10.77 -13.83 -8.81
C CYS A 36 10.09 -14.20 -10.14
N SER A 37 9.12 -15.11 -10.11
CA SER A 37 8.39 -15.55 -11.30
C SER A 37 7.50 -14.49 -11.94
N ILE A 38 7.23 -13.39 -11.23
CA ILE A 38 6.47 -12.23 -11.72
C ILE A 38 7.31 -10.96 -11.77
N TYR A 39 8.62 -11.08 -12.03
CA TYR A 39 9.56 -9.95 -11.92
C TYR A 39 9.11 -8.70 -12.68
N ALA A 40 8.61 -8.84 -13.91
CA ALA A 40 8.12 -7.74 -14.74
C ALA A 40 6.82 -7.09 -14.20
N ALA A 41 6.02 -7.86 -13.44
CA ALA A 41 4.74 -7.42 -12.87
C ALA A 41 4.79 -7.28 -11.35
N ARG A 42 5.97 -7.03 -10.79
CA ARG A 42 6.12 -6.88 -9.32
C ARG A 42 5.24 -5.77 -8.76
N PRO A 43 4.58 -6.01 -7.61
CA PRO A 43 3.89 -4.97 -6.85
C PRO A 43 4.81 -3.77 -6.55
N ARG A 44 4.23 -2.60 -6.30
CA ARG A 44 4.98 -1.37 -5.97
C ARG A 44 5.96 -1.57 -4.81
N THR A 45 5.52 -2.22 -3.75
CA THR A 45 6.35 -2.56 -2.56
C THR A 45 7.59 -3.36 -2.94
N CYS A 46 7.45 -4.36 -3.82
CA CYS A 46 8.58 -5.18 -4.27
C CYS A 46 9.54 -4.40 -5.19
N ARG A 47 9.04 -3.40 -5.95
CA ARG A 47 9.87 -2.54 -6.81
C ARG A 47 10.63 -1.49 -6.00
N LEU A 48 10.04 -1.06 -4.89
CA LEU A 48 10.63 -0.07 -4.00
C LEU A 48 11.75 -0.65 -3.13
N TYR A 49 11.70 -1.96 -2.85
CA TYR A 49 12.72 -2.62 -2.03
C TYR A 49 14.16 -2.34 -2.51
N PRO A 50 15.14 -2.01 -1.64
CA PRO A 50 15.15 -2.19 -0.19
C PRO A 50 14.54 -1.02 0.61
N PHE A 51 13.80 -0.14 0.00
CA PHE A 51 13.11 0.93 0.70
C PHE A 51 11.64 0.54 0.97
N SER A 52 11.11 1.12 2.03
CA SER A 52 9.68 1.20 2.32
C SER A 52 9.25 2.67 2.31
N VAL A 53 7.97 2.92 2.47
CA VAL A 53 7.40 4.26 2.65
C VAL A 53 6.74 4.34 4.00
N GLY A 54 7.03 5.40 4.73
CA GLY A 54 6.41 5.75 5.99
C GLY A 54 5.76 7.13 5.94
N PRO A 55 4.95 7.50 6.95
CA PRO A 55 4.46 8.86 7.09
C PRO A 55 5.65 9.81 7.27
N GLY A 56 5.63 10.91 6.53
CA GLY A 56 6.64 11.96 6.64
C GLY A 56 6.54 12.73 7.95
N GLU A 57 7.47 13.65 8.16
CA GLU A 57 7.51 14.48 9.38
C GLU A 57 6.14 15.13 9.67
N ARG A 58 5.67 14.97 10.91
CA ARG A 58 4.40 15.52 11.41
C ARG A 58 3.16 15.01 10.64
N GLY A 59 3.23 13.81 10.02
CA GLY A 59 2.14 13.24 9.26
C GLY A 59 1.80 14.00 7.97
N ARG A 60 2.71 14.83 7.49
CA ARG A 60 2.60 15.50 6.18
C ARG A 60 3.42 14.76 5.15
N ASP A 61 2.77 14.43 4.00
CA ASP A 61 3.44 13.71 2.93
C ASP A 61 3.98 12.33 3.40
N PHE A 62 4.95 11.77 2.72
CA PHE A 62 5.58 10.49 3.05
C PHE A 62 7.10 10.60 2.94
N GLU A 63 7.80 9.67 3.59
CA GLU A 63 9.25 9.55 3.49
C GLU A 63 9.66 8.13 3.10
N TYR A 64 10.83 8.01 2.48
CA TYR A 64 11.42 6.71 2.18
C TYR A 64 12.28 6.25 3.35
N CYS A 65 11.96 5.06 3.85
CA CYS A 65 12.69 4.40 4.93
C CYS A 65 13.47 3.24 4.36
N LEU A 66 14.72 3.05 4.79
CA LEU A 66 15.47 1.83 4.46
C LEU A 66 14.94 0.67 5.31
N CYS A 67 14.61 -0.44 4.65
CA CYS A 67 14.26 -1.67 5.35
C CYS A 67 15.52 -2.28 5.97
N PHE A 68 15.62 -2.25 7.29
CA PHE A 68 16.67 -2.92 8.04
C PHE A 68 16.11 -4.23 8.58
N ASP A 69 16.64 -5.33 8.06
CA ASP A 69 16.40 -6.66 8.60
C ASP A 69 17.76 -7.36 8.73
N ASP A 70 18.08 -7.86 9.91
CA ASP A 70 19.37 -8.53 10.22
C ASP A 70 19.64 -9.73 9.30
N ASN A 71 18.61 -10.31 8.73
CA ASN A 71 18.71 -11.43 7.79
C ASN A 71 19.03 -11.01 6.34
N GLN A 72 19.18 -9.71 6.08
CA GLN A 72 19.35 -9.16 4.71
C GLN A 72 20.75 -8.64 4.44
N GLN A 73 21.77 -9.24 5.04
CA GLN A 73 23.18 -8.85 4.87
C GLN A 73 23.64 -8.81 3.40
N HIS A 74 23.00 -9.57 2.51
CA HIS A 74 23.30 -9.59 1.07
C HIS A 74 23.02 -8.25 0.37
N HIS A 75 22.23 -7.34 0.96
CA HIS A 75 22.01 -6.00 0.43
C HIS A 75 23.12 -5.00 0.79
N PHE A 76 23.93 -5.32 1.76
CA PHE A 76 25.01 -4.47 2.24
C PHE A 76 26.34 -4.88 1.60
N ASN A 77 26.39 -4.81 0.26
CA ASN A 77 27.68 -4.95 -0.43
C ASN A 77 28.44 -3.62 -0.43
N SER A 78 29.71 -3.64 -0.84
CA SER A 78 30.58 -2.46 -0.87
C SER A 78 30.20 -1.40 -1.91
N ARG A 79 29.17 -1.65 -2.74
CA ARG A 79 28.71 -0.71 -3.79
C ARG A 79 27.77 0.32 -3.19
N LYS A 80 28.12 1.60 -3.34
CA LYS A 80 27.26 2.72 -2.94
C LYS A 80 26.36 3.08 -4.13
N VAL A 81 25.05 3.09 -3.90
CA VAL A 81 24.06 3.59 -4.87
C VAL A 81 23.37 4.79 -4.25
N LEU A 82 23.24 5.87 -5.01
CA LEU A 82 22.50 7.04 -4.54
C LEU A 82 20.99 6.68 -4.52
N VAL A 83 20.33 6.99 -3.43
CA VAL A 83 18.89 6.73 -3.26
C VAL A 83 18.06 7.32 -4.40
N LYS A 84 18.37 8.56 -4.82
CA LYS A 84 17.69 9.22 -5.94
C LYS A 84 17.80 8.43 -7.25
N ASP A 85 18.97 7.83 -7.53
CA ASP A 85 19.20 7.08 -8.76
C ASP A 85 18.49 5.75 -8.71
N TRP A 86 18.50 5.09 -7.54
CA TRP A 86 17.70 3.87 -7.32
C TRP A 86 16.22 4.12 -7.55
N LEU A 87 15.66 5.16 -6.92
CA LEU A 87 14.23 5.50 -7.05
C LEU A 87 13.88 5.89 -8.49
N TYR A 88 14.74 6.62 -9.19
CA TYR A 88 14.53 6.99 -10.58
C TYR A 88 14.37 5.77 -11.49
N HIS A 89 15.23 4.75 -11.31
CA HIS A 89 15.22 3.55 -12.14
C HIS A 89 14.17 2.50 -11.76
N ASN A 90 13.81 2.41 -10.48
CA ASN A 90 12.98 1.34 -9.98
C ASN A 90 11.55 1.78 -9.59
N PHE A 91 11.32 3.09 -9.47
CA PHE A 91 10.05 3.62 -8.99
C PHE A 91 9.52 4.73 -9.89
N PRO A 92 8.65 4.40 -10.86
CA PRO A 92 8.11 5.35 -11.83
C PRO A 92 7.40 6.55 -11.19
N LYS A 93 7.31 7.66 -11.93
CA LYS A 93 6.63 8.89 -11.49
C LYS A 93 5.17 8.62 -11.07
N GLU A 94 4.49 7.73 -11.76
CA GLU A 94 3.10 7.34 -11.44
C GLU A 94 2.98 6.68 -10.07
N ASP A 95 3.92 5.82 -9.70
CA ASP A 95 3.93 5.20 -8.38
C ASP A 95 4.16 6.23 -7.27
N LYS A 96 5.01 7.22 -7.52
CA LYS A 96 5.24 8.33 -6.60
C LYS A 96 3.98 9.20 -6.44
N GLU A 97 3.27 9.47 -7.52
CA GLU A 97 2.02 10.21 -7.48
C GLU A 97 0.90 9.44 -6.75
N PHE A 98 0.83 8.13 -6.97
CA PHE A 98 -0.03 7.25 -6.19
C PHE A 98 0.25 7.34 -4.69
N LEU A 99 1.53 7.28 -4.27
CA LEU A 99 1.89 7.39 -2.86
C LEU A 99 1.45 8.73 -2.26
N LYS A 100 1.63 9.84 -2.97
CA LYS A 100 1.17 11.14 -2.50
C LYS A 100 -0.35 11.14 -2.24
N GLN A 101 -1.13 10.65 -3.19
CA GLN A 101 -2.58 10.55 -3.03
C GLN A 101 -2.94 9.62 -1.86
N GLN A 102 -2.26 8.49 -1.74
CA GLN A 102 -2.49 7.52 -0.67
C GLN A 102 -2.22 8.12 0.72
N TYR A 103 -1.11 8.82 0.88
CA TYR A 103 -0.76 9.44 2.17
C TYR A 103 -1.60 10.66 2.53
N LEU A 104 -2.32 11.24 1.58
CA LEU A 104 -3.37 12.24 1.86
C LEU A 104 -4.69 11.58 2.31
N VAL A 105 -5.06 10.47 1.69
CA VAL A 105 -6.37 9.83 1.88
C VAL A 105 -6.41 8.90 3.07
N ILE A 106 -5.38 8.09 3.33
CA ILE A 106 -5.39 7.11 4.44
C ILE A 106 -5.61 7.78 5.81
N PRO A 107 -4.94 8.89 6.16
CA PRO A 107 -5.20 9.56 7.43
C PRO A 107 -6.63 10.11 7.56
N GLU A 108 -7.24 10.55 6.47
CA GLU A 108 -8.64 11.00 6.46
C GLU A 108 -9.60 9.82 6.70
N ILE A 109 -9.36 8.69 6.03
CA ILE A 109 -10.13 7.46 6.25
C ILE A 109 -9.99 7.01 7.71
N GLY A 110 -8.76 6.99 8.25
CA GLY A 110 -8.51 6.62 9.65
C GLY A 110 -9.29 7.50 10.63
N ARG A 111 -9.29 8.83 10.43
CA ARG A 111 -10.08 9.75 11.27
C ARG A 111 -11.58 9.47 11.21
N LEU A 112 -12.10 9.18 10.00
CA LEU A 112 -13.51 8.82 9.84
C LEU A 112 -13.83 7.51 10.55
N MET A 113 -13.02 6.47 10.34
CA MET A 113 -13.21 5.16 10.97
C MET A 113 -13.12 5.22 12.49
N HIS A 114 -12.19 6.01 13.02
CA HIS A 114 -12.05 6.21 14.47
C HIS A 114 -13.32 6.77 15.12
N ARG A 115 -14.04 7.65 14.44
CA ARG A 115 -15.30 8.25 14.92
C ARG A 115 -16.53 7.38 14.69
N MET A 116 -16.41 6.31 13.87
CA MET A 116 -17.56 5.43 13.58
C MET A 116 -17.88 4.52 14.75
N PRO A 117 -19.17 4.24 14.99
CA PRO A 117 -19.61 3.13 15.83
C PRO A 117 -19.01 1.81 15.30
N GLU A 118 -18.71 0.88 16.20
CA GLU A 118 -18.05 -0.39 15.85
C GLU A 118 -18.85 -1.18 14.81
N GLU A 119 -20.16 -1.21 14.93
CA GLU A 119 -21.07 -1.87 13.98
C GLU A 119 -21.01 -1.30 12.56
N MET A 120 -20.60 -0.03 12.40
CA MET A 120 -20.44 0.61 11.09
C MET A 120 -19.06 0.39 10.47
N ARG A 121 -18.04 0.03 11.28
CA ARG A 121 -16.67 -0.17 10.80
C ARG A 121 -16.56 -1.29 9.79
N GLN A 122 -17.32 -2.38 9.95
CA GLN A 122 -17.35 -3.47 8.97
C GLN A 122 -17.87 -2.98 7.61
N ALA A 123 -18.93 -2.17 7.59
CA ALA A 123 -19.44 -1.58 6.36
C ALA A 123 -18.39 -0.64 5.71
N ALA A 124 -17.65 0.13 6.53
CA ALA A 124 -16.56 0.97 6.05
C ALA A 124 -15.45 0.14 5.42
N VAL A 125 -15.02 -0.97 6.03
CA VAL A 125 -14.03 -1.90 5.49
C VAL A 125 -14.44 -2.42 4.12
N PHE A 126 -15.69 -2.84 3.93
CA PHE A 126 -16.18 -3.27 2.62
C PHE A 126 -16.13 -2.17 1.57
N LYS A 127 -16.48 -0.92 1.94
CA LYS A 127 -16.38 0.24 1.02
C LYS A 127 -14.93 0.52 0.65
N ILE A 128 -13.99 0.48 1.60
CA ILE A 128 -12.56 0.65 1.33
C ILE A 128 -12.07 -0.44 0.37
N LEU A 129 -12.38 -1.71 0.64
CA LEU A 129 -12.02 -2.81 -0.26
C LEU A 129 -12.58 -2.58 -1.66
N PHE A 130 -13.86 -2.21 -1.78
CA PHE A 130 -14.49 -1.97 -3.06
C PHE A 130 -13.78 -0.87 -3.85
N TYR A 131 -13.64 0.32 -3.29
CA TYR A 131 -13.08 1.48 -3.99
C TYR A 131 -11.57 1.42 -4.19
N HIS A 132 -10.80 0.79 -3.31
CA HIS A 132 -9.34 0.75 -3.40
C HIS A 132 -8.80 -0.46 -4.15
N TYR A 133 -9.60 -1.54 -4.33
CA TYR A 133 -9.10 -2.78 -4.91
C TYR A 133 -9.97 -3.39 -6.01
N TYR A 134 -11.26 -3.08 -6.07
CA TYR A 134 -12.16 -3.76 -6.99
C TYR A 134 -12.81 -2.84 -8.04
N HIS A 135 -13.00 -1.57 -7.74
CA HIS A 135 -13.69 -0.63 -8.62
C HIS A 135 -12.72 0.04 -9.59
N PHE A 136 -12.15 -0.75 -10.52
CA PHE A 136 -11.23 -0.28 -11.55
C PHE A 136 -11.52 -0.97 -12.87
N GLU A 137 -11.49 -0.19 -13.95
CA GLU A 137 -11.47 -0.66 -15.33
C GLU A 137 -10.02 -0.89 -15.74
N LEU A 138 -9.69 -2.14 -16.15
CA LEU A 138 -8.30 -2.55 -16.40
C LEU A 138 -7.69 -1.91 -17.66
N ASP A 139 -8.52 -1.44 -18.59
CA ASP A 139 -8.14 -0.78 -19.83
C ASP A 139 -8.02 0.75 -19.71
N GLN A 140 -8.32 1.30 -18.54
CA GLN A 140 -8.25 2.73 -18.26
C GLN A 140 -7.05 3.09 -17.38
N PRO A 141 -6.54 4.34 -17.47
CA PRO A 141 -5.46 4.80 -16.60
C PRO A 141 -5.83 4.70 -15.11
N PHE A 142 -4.91 4.15 -14.32
CA PHE A 142 -5.16 3.87 -12.90
C PHE A 142 -5.35 5.13 -12.04
N LEU A 143 -4.46 6.13 -12.17
CA LEU A 143 -4.45 7.28 -11.25
C LEU A 143 -5.72 8.13 -11.28
N PRO A 144 -6.32 8.45 -12.45
CA PRO A 144 -7.59 9.17 -12.48
C PRO A 144 -8.72 8.39 -11.82
N GLN A 145 -8.77 7.07 -12.00
CA GLN A 145 -9.75 6.22 -11.35
C GLN A 145 -9.53 6.19 -9.84
N TYR A 146 -8.29 6.08 -9.39
CA TYR A 146 -7.96 6.09 -7.96
C TYR A 146 -8.37 7.41 -7.29
N ASP A 147 -8.13 8.56 -7.93
CA ASP A 147 -8.59 9.87 -7.42
C ASP A 147 -10.13 9.93 -7.32
N GLN A 148 -10.83 9.49 -8.36
CA GLN A 148 -12.30 9.44 -8.37
C GLN A 148 -12.85 8.49 -7.29
N ASN A 149 -12.24 7.32 -7.15
CA ASN A 149 -12.61 6.33 -6.16
C ASN A 149 -12.40 6.87 -4.73
N ASN A 150 -11.30 7.59 -4.48
CA ASN A 150 -11.04 8.22 -3.20
C ASN A 150 -12.11 9.25 -2.83
N ARG A 151 -12.54 10.09 -3.79
CA ARG A 151 -13.63 11.08 -3.56
C ARG A 151 -14.93 10.38 -3.22
N SER A 152 -15.28 9.34 -3.99
CA SER A 152 -16.50 8.56 -3.75
C SER A 152 -16.47 7.85 -2.40
N LEU A 153 -15.34 7.20 -2.07
CA LEU A 153 -15.13 6.54 -0.80
C LEU A 153 -15.29 7.50 0.39
N LEU A 154 -14.59 8.63 0.37
CA LEU A 154 -14.69 9.61 1.45
C LEU A 154 -16.11 10.12 1.65
N ASN A 155 -16.85 10.36 0.56
CA ASN A 155 -18.25 10.75 0.64
C ASN A 155 -19.13 9.67 1.28
N GLU A 156 -18.89 8.39 0.93
CA GLU A 156 -19.62 7.27 1.53
C GLU A 156 -19.27 7.06 3.02
N LEU A 157 -17.99 7.21 3.38
CA LEU A 157 -17.55 7.07 4.78
C LEU A 157 -18.09 8.21 5.67
N ARG A 158 -18.18 9.43 5.14
CA ARG A 158 -18.78 10.55 5.90
C ARG A 158 -20.25 10.34 6.24
N LYS A 159 -20.99 9.59 5.42
CA LYS A 159 -22.39 9.22 5.73
C LYS A 159 -22.49 8.21 6.87
N LEU A 160 -21.44 7.40 7.10
CA LEU A 160 -21.39 6.41 8.17
C LEU A 160 -20.86 6.99 9.49
N ALA A 161 -20.07 8.05 9.43
CA ALA A 161 -19.56 8.74 10.62
C ALA A 161 -20.63 9.70 11.15
N PRO A 162 -20.78 9.82 12.49
CA PRO A 162 -21.69 10.81 13.08
C PRO A 162 -21.24 12.22 12.67
N SER A 163 -22.23 13.12 12.50
CA SER A 163 -22.02 14.56 12.31
C SER A 163 -21.28 15.13 13.54
N GLU A 164 -20.41 16.10 13.32
CA GLU A 164 -19.76 16.87 14.40
C GLU A 164 -20.77 17.66 15.18
#